data_016f0bfbcc9cbd02384b90e3874393b1
#
_entry.id   016f0bfbcc9cbd02384b90e3874393b1
#
_cell.length_a   1.000
_cell.length_b   1.000
_cell.length_c   1.000
_cell.angle_alpha   90.00
_cell.angle_beta   90.00
_cell.angle_gamma   90.00
#
_symmetry.space_group_name_H-M   'P 1'
#
loop_
_entity.id
_entity.type
_entity.pdbx_description
1 polymer ?
#
loop_
_entity_poly.entity_id
_entity_poly.type
_entity_poly.pdbx_seq_one_letter_code
_entity_poly.pdbx_strand_id
1 'polypeptide(L)'
;MKTNLAATCILLIVLTAVAIGQAAFSPERQPQPSPVERATTRSTGPYPPFDDPGPRFPMPPAAALEVFENGNQRQRMQLRGYTATTVISVELPDTAQRGEFELRRVYVAPKTLEFTPVRFTGDDFVKKNVIARLLQSEVDHLQNPQQFAAAVNGTNYKITYTGTTQIDGRVVHAYRLKPRKRCLGLFEGRMFLDAFNGSLVRNEGRLVRTPSFALKKVEFTQDYMDIGPFTFLKHTHSVARTRLIGRATVDVYNSDYRFPSAPPDAVVGQALAPTDADTPPD
;
A
#
# COMPACT_ATOMS: atom_id res chain seq x y z
N MET A 1 31.51 -20.66 -16.92
CA MET A 1 30.06 -20.43 -16.78
C MET A 1 29.54 -20.82 -15.38
N LYS A 2 30.00 -20.16 -14.28
CA LYS A 2 29.58 -20.47 -12.89
C LYS A 2 29.19 -19.23 -12.08
N THR A 3 28.94 -18.08 -12.71
CA THR A 3 28.77 -16.78 -12.01
C THR A 3 27.33 -16.25 -11.92
N ASN A 4 26.31 -16.93 -12.46
CA ASN A 4 24.96 -16.37 -12.50
C ASN A 4 23.98 -16.85 -11.41
N LEU A 5 24.37 -17.80 -10.55
CA LEU A 5 23.46 -18.34 -9.54
C LEU A 5 23.41 -17.49 -8.26
N ALA A 6 24.47 -16.74 -7.97
CA ALA A 6 24.56 -15.90 -6.77
C ALA A 6 23.68 -14.65 -6.83
N ALA A 7 23.48 -14.10 -8.04
CA ALA A 7 22.75 -12.88 -8.26
C ALA A 7 21.22 -13.03 -8.16
N THR A 8 20.68 -14.23 -8.29
CA THR A 8 19.24 -14.50 -8.33
C THR A 8 18.54 -14.36 -6.98
N CYS A 9 19.26 -14.14 -5.91
CA CYS A 9 18.79 -14.45 -4.56
C CYS A 9 18.51 -13.28 -3.62
N ILE A 10 18.79 -12.02 -4.01
CA ILE A 10 18.64 -10.87 -3.08
C ILE A 10 17.22 -10.28 -3.08
N LEU A 11 16.34 -10.81 -3.77
CA LEU A 11 15.29 -10.25 -4.56
C LEU A 11 13.95 -9.95 -3.92
N LEU A 12 13.66 -10.18 -2.68
CA LEU A 12 12.27 -10.02 -2.18
C LEU A 12 12.16 -9.30 -0.84
N ILE A 13 12.96 -8.29 -0.63
CA ILE A 13 13.11 -7.67 0.70
C ILE A 13 12.01 -6.65 1.03
N VAL A 14 11.34 -6.07 0.04
CA VAL A 14 10.48 -4.88 0.23
C VAL A 14 8.99 -5.12 -0.01
N LEU A 15 8.60 -6.32 -0.35
CA LEU A 15 7.30 -6.59 -1.01
C LEU A 15 6.09 -6.81 -0.11
N THR A 16 6.12 -6.53 1.16
CA THR A 16 4.96 -6.77 2.03
C THR A 16 3.98 -5.59 2.15
N ALA A 17 4.23 -4.49 1.48
CA ALA A 17 3.50 -3.26 1.75
C ALA A 17 2.42 -2.86 0.75
N VAL A 18 2.39 -3.42 -0.45
CA VAL A 18 1.31 -3.13 -1.40
C VAL A 18 0.45 -4.38 -1.57
N ALA A 19 -0.02 -4.93 -0.45
CA ALA A 19 -1.11 -5.88 -0.51
C ALA A 19 -2.44 -5.12 -0.70
N ILE A 20 -2.63 -4.56 -1.87
CA ILE A 20 -3.97 -4.37 -2.43
C ILE A 20 -4.46 -5.78 -2.72
N GLY A 21 -4.90 -6.49 -1.67
CA GLY A 21 -5.33 -7.86 -1.78
C GLY A 21 -6.55 -7.97 -2.66
N GLN A 22 -6.41 -8.60 -3.79
CA GLN A 22 -7.54 -9.10 -4.57
C GLN A 22 -7.90 -10.48 -4.05
N ALA A 23 -8.96 -10.57 -3.24
CA ALA A 23 -9.66 -11.82 -3.01
C ALA A 23 -10.69 -11.99 -4.13
N ALA A 24 -10.69 -13.14 -4.78
CA ALA A 24 -11.72 -13.54 -5.73
C ALA A 24 -13.11 -13.50 -5.08
N PHE A 25 -14.03 -12.78 -5.69
CA PHE A 25 -15.39 -12.60 -5.21
C PHE A 25 -16.26 -13.71 -5.79
N SER A 26 -16.87 -14.52 -4.92
CA SER A 26 -18.12 -15.24 -5.23
C SER A 26 -19.28 -14.35 -4.81
N PRO A 27 -20.28 -14.14 -5.66
CA PRO A 27 -21.39 -13.26 -5.31
C PRO A 27 -22.38 -13.99 -4.41
N GLU A 28 -22.38 -13.64 -3.12
CA GLU A 28 -23.43 -14.04 -2.19
C GLU A 28 -24.44 -12.90 -2.06
N ARG A 29 -25.72 -13.25 -2.14
CA ARG A 29 -26.87 -12.35 -2.19
C ARG A 29 -26.96 -11.45 -0.95
N GLN A 30 -27.01 -10.14 -1.18
CA GLN A 30 -27.39 -9.16 -0.15
C GLN A 30 -28.91 -9.18 0.09
N PRO A 31 -29.34 -9.09 1.37
CA PRO A 31 -30.74 -8.76 1.71
C PRO A 31 -30.96 -7.25 1.51
N GLN A 32 -32.08 -6.90 0.90
CA GLN A 32 -32.54 -5.52 0.73
C GLN A 32 -32.90 -4.88 2.08
N PRO A 33 -32.53 -3.64 2.32
CA PRO A 33 -33.04 -2.89 3.46
C PRO A 33 -34.40 -2.27 3.17
N SER A 34 -35.32 -2.41 4.13
CA SER A 34 -36.64 -1.79 4.14
C SER A 34 -36.58 -0.27 4.30
N PRO A 35 -37.56 0.49 3.76
CA PRO A 35 -37.55 1.94 3.84
C PRO A 35 -37.92 2.43 5.23
N VAL A 36 -37.04 3.25 5.83
CA VAL A 36 -37.32 4.00 7.07
C VAL A 36 -37.77 5.40 6.70
N GLU A 37 -38.93 5.75 7.20
CA GLU A 37 -39.62 7.05 7.09
C GLU A 37 -38.75 8.22 7.55
N ARG A 38 -38.70 9.27 6.75
CA ARG A 38 -38.06 10.55 7.11
C ARG A 38 -39.00 11.39 7.94
N ALA A 39 -38.65 11.57 9.19
CA ALA A 39 -39.21 12.65 10.00
C ALA A 39 -38.39 13.94 9.79
N THR A 40 -38.98 14.91 9.12
CA THR A 40 -38.44 16.27 8.95
C THR A 40 -38.76 17.09 10.20
N THR A 41 -37.76 17.42 11.00
CA THR A 41 -37.89 18.45 12.03
C THR A 41 -36.93 19.59 11.69
N ARG A 42 -37.48 20.72 11.19
CA ARG A 42 -36.75 21.99 11.06
C ARG A 42 -36.59 22.59 12.46
N SER A 43 -35.36 22.76 12.90
CA SER A 43 -35.02 23.63 14.03
C SER A 43 -34.24 24.83 13.48
N THR A 44 -34.85 26.00 13.52
CA THR A 44 -34.24 27.31 13.26
C THR A 44 -33.76 27.89 14.59
N GLY A 45 -32.45 27.87 14.84
CA GLY A 45 -31.78 28.61 15.91
C GLY A 45 -30.40 29.04 15.45
N PRO A 46 -29.90 30.20 15.87
CA PRO A 46 -28.57 30.62 15.51
C PRO A 46 -27.54 29.74 16.24
N TYR A 47 -26.90 28.84 15.49
CA TYR A 47 -25.77 28.10 16.01
C TYR A 47 -24.55 29.00 16.10
N PRO A 48 -23.84 29.04 17.23
CA PRO A 48 -22.50 29.59 17.27
C PRO A 48 -21.56 28.81 16.34
N PRO A 49 -20.50 29.43 15.81
CA PRO A 49 -19.57 28.73 14.94
C PRO A 49 -18.94 27.56 15.67
N PHE A 50 -19.11 26.35 15.12
CA PHE A 50 -18.45 25.13 15.56
C PHE A 50 -16.98 25.14 15.14
N ASP A 51 -16.13 25.88 15.86
CA ASP A 51 -14.68 25.92 15.60
C ASP A 51 -13.84 25.47 16.80
N ASP A 52 -14.40 24.66 17.67
CA ASP A 52 -13.58 23.92 18.66
C ASP A 52 -13.85 22.42 18.46
N PRO A 53 -12.96 21.66 17.81
CA PRO A 53 -13.01 20.23 17.87
C PRO A 53 -12.68 19.82 19.30
N GLY A 54 -13.69 19.70 20.14
CA GLY A 54 -13.57 19.29 21.53
C GLY A 54 -12.59 18.12 21.71
N PRO A 55 -12.15 17.76 22.91
CA PRO A 55 -11.07 16.82 23.13
C PRO A 55 -11.35 15.52 22.38
N ARG A 56 -10.52 15.25 21.35
CA ARG A 56 -10.62 14.00 20.60
C ARG A 56 -10.13 12.87 21.51
N PHE A 57 -11.03 12.01 21.91
CA PHE A 57 -10.67 10.81 22.66
C PHE A 57 -10.19 9.71 21.68
N PRO A 58 -9.15 8.94 22.05
CA PRO A 58 -8.73 7.79 21.27
C PRO A 58 -9.88 6.80 21.14
N MET A 59 -10.08 6.25 19.95
CA MET A 59 -11.06 5.20 19.74
C MET A 59 -10.64 3.90 20.43
N PRO A 60 -11.57 3.00 20.78
CA PRO A 60 -11.23 1.68 21.29
C PRO A 60 -10.36 0.89 20.30
N PRO A 61 -9.39 0.07 20.75
CA PRO A 61 -8.52 -0.69 19.86
C PRO A 61 -9.27 -1.58 18.86
N ALA A 62 -10.39 -2.18 19.25
CA ALA A 62 -11.21 -2.98 18.34
C ALA A 62 -11.79 -2.14 17.20
N ALA A 63 -12.26 -0.93 17.50
CA ALA A 63 -12.78 0.00 16.50
C ALA A 63 -11.67 0.48 15.55
N ALA A 64 -10.46 0.76 16.04
CA ALA A 64 -9.32 1.13 15.20
C ALA A 64 -8.97 0.01 14.21
N LEU A 65 -9.01 -1.25 14.64
CA LEU A 65 -8.78 -2.39 13.76
C LEU A 65 -9.86 -2.53 12.69
N GLU A 66 -11.13 -2.34 13.05
CA GLU A 66 -12.25 -2.37 12.10
C GLU A 66 -12.14 -1.25 11.06
N VAL A 67 -11.81 -0.01 11.50
CA VAL A 67 -11.59 1.13 10.59
C VAL A 67 -10.44 0.83 9.63
N PHE A 68 -9.35 0.25 10.11
CA PHE A 68 -8.21 -0.17 9.28
C PHE A 68 -8.64 -1.21 8.22
N GLU A 69 -9.36 -2.27 8.60
CA GLU A 69 -9.80 -3.30 7.67
C GLU A 69 -10.76 -2.74 6.61
N ASN A 70 -11.72 -1.92 7.03
CA ASN A 70 -12.67 -1.24 6.13
C ASN A 70 -11.96 -0.21 5.22
N GLY A 71 -10.97 0.51 5.74
CA GLY A 71 -10.13 1.44 4.98
C GLY A 71 -9.36 0.74 3.86
N ASN A 72 -8.74 -0.39 4.17
CA ASN A 72 -8.05 -1.21 3.17
C ASN A 72 -9.01 -1.71 2.08
N GLN A 73 -10.20 -2.15 2.44
CA GLN A 73 -11.20 -2.59 1.47
C GLN A 73 -11.65 -1.43 0.58
N ARG A 74 -11.91 -0.26 1.16
CA ARG A 74 -12.29 0.95 0.44
C ARG A 74 -11.20 1.37 -0.53
N GLN A 75 -9.94 1.42 -0.08
CA GLN A 75 -8.79 1.77 -0.93
C GLN A 75 -8.69 0.85 -2.15
N ARG A 76 -8.87 -0.46 -2.00
CA ARG A 76 -8.89 -1.42 -3.12
C ARG A 76 -9.96 -1.13 -4.14
N MET A 77 -11.15 -0.73 -3.69
CA MET A 77 -12.28 -0.46 -4.58
C MET A 77 -12.22 0.91 -5.24
N GLN A 78 -11.68 1.91 -4.57
CA GLN A 78 -11.76 3.31 -4.99
C GLN A 78 -10.48 3.84 -5.62
N LEU A 79 -9.30 3.31 -5.26
CA LEU A 79 -8.04 3.78 -5.82
C LEU A 79 -7.91 3.36 -7.28
N ARG A 80 -7.99 4.33 -8.20
CA ARG A 80 -7.89 4.10 -9.65
C ARG A 80 -6.46 4.17 -10.16
N GLY A 81 -5.62 4.93 -9.50
CA GLY A 81 -4.22 5.08 -9.86
C GLY A 81 -3.53 6.19 -9.09
N TYR A 82 -2.23 6.26 -9.19
CA TYR A 82 -1.40 7.35 -8.66
C TYR A 82 -0.06 7.38 -9.37
N THR A 83 0.60 8.54 -9.28
CA THR A 83 2.03 8.68 -9.55
C THR A 83 2.75 9.04 -8.27
N ALA A 84 4.01 8.60 -8.13
CA ALA A 84 4.86 8.95 -7.00
C ALA A 84 6.33 9.01 -7.43
N THR A 85 7.13 9.76 -6.68
CA THR A 85 8.59 9.70 -6.74
C THR A 85 9.07 8.62 -5.77
N THR A 86 9.95 7.73 -6.22
CA THR A 86 10.54 6.68 -5.39
C THR A 86 12.06 6.79 -5.44
N VAL A 87 12.69 6.80 -4.26
CA VAL A 87 14.15 6.72 -4.11
C VAL A 87 14.49 5.43 -3.40
N ILE A 88 15.32 4.61 -4.02
CA ILE A 88 15.79 3.33 -3.49
C ILE A 88 17.28 3.43 -3.21
N SER A 89 17.67 3.31 -1.94
CA SER A 89 19.07 3.25 -1.52
C SER A 89 19.42 1.84 -1.06
N VAL A 90 20.54 1.31 -1.54
CA VAL A 90 21.01 -0.03 -1.22
C VAL A 90 22.45 0.03 -0.75
N GLU A 91 22.74 -0.66 0.34
CA GLU A 91 24.09 -0.86 0.87
C GLU A 91 24.38 -2.34 1.07
N LEU A 92 25.53 -2.78 0.58
CA LEU A 92 26.10 -4.10 0.75
C LEU A 92 27.45 -3.99 1.47
N PRO A 93 27.45 -3.84 2.82
CA PRO A 93 28.69 -3.50 3.56
C PRO A 93 29.81 -4.53 3.39
N ASP A 94 29.47 -5.82 3.30
CA ASP A 94 30.46 -6.90 3.24
C ASP A 94 31.20 -6.93 1.88
N THR A 95 30.65 -6.28 0.85
CA THR A 95 31.26 -6.15 -0.48
C THR A 95 31.60 -4.69 -0.82
N ALA A 96 31.40 -3.75 0.09
CA ALA A 96 31.60 -2.32 -0.08
C ALA A 96 30.85 -1.72 -1.29
N GLN A 97 29.73 -2.33 -1.69
CA GLN A 97 28.93 -1.90 -2.83
C GLN A 97 27.70 -1.11 -2.35
N ARG A 98 27.32 -0.11 -3.12
CA ARG A 98 26.16 0.74 -2.83
C ARG A 98 25.52 1.26 -4.11
N GLY A 99 24.27 1.67 -4.01
CA GLY A 99 23.59 2.32 -5.13
C GLY A 99 22.35 3.06 -4.67
N GLU A 100 22.07 4.16 -5.37
CA GLU A 100 20.85 4.94 -5.19
C GLU A 100 20.14 5.08 -6.53
N PHE A 101 18.86 4.86 -6.55
CA PHE A 101 18.04 4.91 -7.75
C PHE A 101 16.77 5.72 -7.50
N GLU A 102 16.67 6.82 -8.20
CA GLU A 102 15.48 7.66 -8.25
C GLU A 102 14.66 7.30 -9.49
N LEU A 103 13.36 7.10 -9.29
CA LEU A 103 12.42 6.75 -10.34
C LEU A 103 11.05 7.37 -10.09
N ARG A 104 10.30 7.51 -11.16
CA ARG A 104 8.87 7.82 -11.11
C ARG A 104 8.09 6.51 -11.17
N ARG A 105 7.20 6.31 -10.21
CA ARG A 105 6.27 5.19 -10.13
C ARG A 105 4.92 5.63 -10.68
N VAL A 106 4.31 4.79 -11.51
CA VAL A 106 2.95 4.98 -12.03
C VAL A 106 2.16 3.71 -11.77
N TYR A 107 1.10 3.84 -10.98
CA TYR A 107 0.15 2.76 -10.75
C TYR A 107 -1.17 3.08 -11.43
N VAL A 108 -1.74 2.11 -12.14
CA VAL A 108 -3.09 2.16 -12.69
C VAL A 108 -3.81 0.86 -12.35
N ALA A 109 -4.95 1.01 -11.67
CA ALA A 109 -5.76 -0.15 -11.28
C ALA A 109 -6.26 -0.92 -12.52
N PRO A 110 -6.40 -2.25 -12.44
CA PRO A 110 -6.17 -3.06 -11.25
C PRO A 110 -4.73 -3.59 -11.10
N LYS A 111 -3.90 -3.62 -12.12
CA LYS A 111 -2.67 -4.42 -12.13
C LYS A 111 -1.48 -3.79 -12.87
N THR A 112 -1.57 -2.57 -13.32
CA THR A 112 -0.48 -1.91 -14.03
C THR A 112 0.40 -1.16 -13.05
N LEU A 113 1.70 -1.47 -13.05
CA LEU A 113 2.71 -0.76 -12.28
C LEU A 113 3.92 -0.58 -13.17
N GLU A 114 4.27 0.68 -13.41
CA GLU A 114 5.38 1.07 -14.28
C GLU A 114 6.38 1.93 -13.52
N PHE A 115 7.64 1.82 -13.92
CA PHE A 115 8.74 2.56 -13.35
C PHE A 115 9.50 3.28 -14.45
N THR A 116 9.56 4.61 -14.37
CA THR A 116 10.37 5.43 -15.27
C THR A 116 11.63 5.86 -14.52
N PRO A 117 12.81 5.43 -14.96
CA PRO A 117 14.09 5.87 -14.38
C PRO A 117 14.26 7.38 -14.47
N VAL A 118 14.73 8.00 -13.39
CA VAL A 118 15.12 9.41 -13.35
C VAL A 118 16.64 9.52 -13.24
N ARG A 119 17.24 8.91 -12.21
CA ARG A 119 18.68 8.96 -11.96
C ARG A 119 19.14 7.69 -11.26
N PHE A 120 20.35 7.25 -11.59
CA PHE A 120 21.07 6.21 -10.87
C PHE A 120 22.48 6.66 -10.54
N THR A 121 22.94 6.37 -9.31
CA THR A 121 24.32 6.53 -8.87
C THR A 121 24.76 5.28 -8.11
N GLY A 122 26.01 4.83 -8.31
CA GLY A 122 26.57 3.69 -7.59
C GLY A 122 26.94 2.51 -8.49
N ASP A 123 26.98 1.33 -7.89
CA ASP A 123 27.49 0.11 -8.52
C ASP A 123 26.47 -0.56 -9.43
N ASP A 124 26.89 -0.88 -10.65
CA ASP A 124 26.09 -1.60 -11.64
C ASP A 124 25.57 -2.96 -11.11
N PHE A 125 26.35 -3.61 -10.25
CA PHE A 125 25.92 -4.86 -9.61
C PHE A 125 24.68 -4.63 -8.76
N VAL A 126 24.66 -3.58 -7.93
CA VAL A 126 23.51 -3.20 -7.09
C VAL A 126 22.29 -2.88 -7.97
N LYS A 127 22.49 -2.08 -9.03
CA LYS A 127 21.43 -1.73 -9.98
C LYS A 127 20.75 -2.97 -10.56
N LYS A 128 21.54 -3.88 -11.14
CA LYS A 128 21.04 -5.04 -11.90
C LYS A 128 20.55 -6.18 -10.99
N ASN A 129 21.24 -6.41 -9.87
CA ASN A 129 21.01 -7.60 -9.03
C ASN A 129 20.19 -7.35 -7.78
N VAL A 130 20.02 -6.11 -7.35
CA VAL A 130 19.19 -5.74 -6.23
C VAL A 130 17.99 -4.92 -6.68
N ILE A 131 18.23 -3.72 -7.20
CA ILE A 131 17.17 -2.74 -7.47
C ILE A 131 16.23 -3.22 -8.59
N ALA A 132 16.78 -3.61 -9.75
CA ALA A 132 15.95 -4.07 -10.87
C ALA A 132 15.07 -5.27 -10.49
N ARG A 133 15.61 -6.17 -9.69
CA ARG A 133 14.87 -7.35 -9.23
C ARG A 133 13.83 -7.00 -8.18
N LEU A 134 14.12 -6.03 -7.30
CA LEU A 134 13.14 -5.49 -6.36
C LEU A 134 11.92 -4.96 -7.12
N LEU A 135 12.14 -4.10 -8.11
CA LEU A 135 11.07 -3.52 -8.93
C LEU A 135 10.29 -4.59 -9.71
N GLN A 136 11.00 -5.56 -10.33
CA GLN A 136 10.34 -6.67 -11.02
C GLN A 136 9.44 -7.46 -10.09
N SER A 137 9.89 -7.71 -8.89
CA SER A 137 9.16 -8.45 -7.89
C SER A 137 7.89 -7.72 -7.42
N GLU A 138 7.86 -6.38 -7.41
CA GLU A 138 6.64 -5.61 -7.15
C GLU A 138 5.61 -5.80 -8.28
N VAL A 139 6.07 -5.79 -9.54
CA VAL A 139 5.21 -6.06 -10.69
C VAL A 139 4.65 -7.49 -10.63
N ASP A 140 5.50 -8.48 -10.38
CA ASP A 140 5.10 -9.88 -10.28
C ASP A 140 4.06 -10.10 -9.17
N HIS A 141 4.23 -9.43 -8.03
CA HIS A 141 3.27 -9.48 -6.93
C HIS A 141 1.90 -8.92 -7.32
N LEU A 142 1.88 -7.79 -8.01
CA LEU A 142 0.65 -7.15 -8.45
C LEU A 142 -0.09 -8.00 -9.50
N GLN A 143 0.66 -8.67 -10.38
CA GLN A 143 0.11 -9.54 -11.41
C GLN A 143 -0.39 -10.89 -10.87
N ASN A 144 0.26 -11.43 -9.83
CA ASN A 144 -0.03 -12.73 -9.25
C ASN A 144 -0.36 -12.68 -7.75
N PRO A 145 -1.43 -11.97 -7.35
CA PRO A 145 -1.75 -11.74 -5.94
C PRO A 145 -2.05 -13.01 -5.14
N GLN A 146 -2.43 -14.10 -5.80
CA GLN A 146 -2.71 -15.38 -5.12
C GLN A 146 -1.45 -16.07 -4.59
N GLN A 147 -0.28 -15.79 -5.15
CA GLN A 147 1.00 -16.33 -4.65
C GLN A 147 1.46 -15.65 -3.36
N PHE A 148 0.92 -14.47 -3.06
CA PHE A 148 1.36 -13.61 -1.98
C PHE A 148 0.15 -13.22 -1.11
N ALA A 149 -0.20 -14.06 -0.16
CA ALA A 149 -1.27 -13.78 0.81
C ALA A 149 -0.78 -12.78 1.87
N ALA A 150 -0.49 -11.53 1.47
CA ALA A 150 0.17 -10.54 2.32
C ALA A 150 -0.79 -9.64 3.12
N ALA A 151 -2.11 -9.72 2.90
CA ALA A 151 -3.06 -8.86 3.59
C ALA A 151 -3.06 -9.10 5.10
N VAL A 152 -2.92 -8.03 5.87
CA VAL A 152 -3.09 -8.06 7.33
C VAL A 152 -4.57 -8.08 7.65
N ASN A 153 -5.08 -9.26 7.98
CA ASN A 153 -6.46 -9.52 8.36
C ASN A 153 -6.56 -10.77 9.24
N GLY A 154 -7.73 -11.01 9.83
CA GLY A 154 -8.00 -12.16 10.70
C GLY A 154 -7.85 -13.53 10.02
N THR A 155 -7.93 -13.63 8.68
CA THR A 155 -7.73 -14.87 7.94
C THR A 155 -6.26 -15.27 7.92
N ASN A 156 -5.35 -14.33 7.74
CA ASN A 156 -3.92 -14.58 7.63
C ASN A 156 -3.20 -14.53 8.96
N TYR A 157 -3.71 -13.76 9.93
CA TYR A 157 -3.03 -13.50 11.19
C TYR A 157 -3.89 -13.77 12.42
N LYS A 158 -3.25 -14.17 13.52
CA LYS A 158 -3.74 -13.92 14.86
C LYS A 158 -3.28 -12.51 15.24
N ILE A 159 -4.22 -11.58 15.37
CA ILE A 159 -3.98 -10.19 15.75
C ILE A 159 -4.29 -10.06 17.23
N THR A 160 -3.36 -9.51 18.00
CA THR A 160 -3.53 -9.35 19.46
C THR A 160 -3.11 -7.94 19.85
N TYR A 161 -4.02 -7.19 20.43
CA TYR A 161 -3.71 -5.86 21.00
C TYR A 161 -2.68 -6.00 22.13
N THR A 162 -1.69 -5.11 22.17
CA THR A 162 -0.58 -5.16 23.14
C THR A 162 -0.43 -3.88 23.95
N GLY A 163 -1.18 -2.84 23.64
CA GLY A 163 -1.15 -1.57 24.37
C GLY A 163 -1.16 -0.35 23.44
N THR A 164 -1.12 0.83 24.05
CA THR A 164 -1.01 2.11 23.37
C THR A 164 0.39 2.69 23.59
N THR A 165 0.96 3.32 22.57
CA THR A 165 2.28 3.97 22.63
C THR A 165 2.29 5.22 21.75
N GLN A 166 3.45 5.84 21.56
CA GLN A 166 3.65 6.97 20.64
C GLN A 166 4.69 6.60 19.58
N ILE A 167 4.44 7.01 18.34
CA ILE A 167 5.38 6.96 17.22
C ILE A 167 5.35 8.32 16.54
N ASP A 168 6.51 8.98 16.47
CA ASP A 168 6.68 10.30 15.84
C ASP A 168 5.63 11.34 16.30
N GLY A 169 5.32 11.34 17.63
CA GLY A 169 4.33 12.23 18.25
C GLY A 169 2.86 11.80 18.10
N ARG A 170 2.56 10.75 17.33
CA ARG A 170 1.20 10.19 17.17
C ARG A 170 0.92 9.13 18.22
N VAL A 171 -0.22 9.20 18.88
CA VAL A 171 -0.72 8.14 19.77
C VAL A 171 -1.22 6.98 18.91
N VAL A 172 -0.71 5.79 19.13
CA VAL A 172 -1.02 4.61 18.33
C VAL A 172 -1.38 3.39 19.18
N HIS A 173 -2.28 2.58 18.68
CA HIS A 173 -2.55 1.25 19.20
C HIS A 173 -1.60 0.23 18.58
N ALA A 174 -0.89 -0.54 19.41
CA ALA A 174 0.04 -1.57 19.00
C ALA A 174 -0.64 -2.94 18.99
N TYR A 175 -0.46 -3.69 17.88
CA TYR A 175 -0.97 -5.04 17.72
C TYR A 175 0.15 -5.98 17.35
N ARG A 176 0.24 -7.12 18.05
CA ARG A 176 1.11 -8.22 17.65
C ARG A 176 0.46 -9.00 16.53
N LEU A 177 1.23 -9.25 15.48
CA LEU A 177 0.85 -10.06 14.33
C LEU A 177 1.59 -11.41 14.37
N LYS A 178 0.84 -12.51 14.44
CA LYS A 178 1.37 -13.86 14.30
C LYS A 178 0.68 -14.54 13.13
N PRO A 179 1.41 -14.85 12.04
CA PRO A 179 0.82 -15.51 10.88
C PRO A 179 0.23 -16.89 11.25
N ARG A 180 -0.93 -17.20 10.69
CA ARG A 180 -1.59 -18.51 10.85
C ARG A 180 -0.94 -19.60 9.98
N LYS A 181 -0.23 -19.20 8.91
CA LYS A 181 0.45 -20.08 7.96
C LYS A 181 1.83 -19.51 7.63
N ARG A 182 2.75 -20.36 7.18
CA ARG A 182 4.08 -19.94 6.72
C ARG A 182 4.06 -19.73 5.21
N CYS A 183 3.44 -18.66 4.74
CA CYS A 183 3.38 -18.29 3.32
C CYS A 183 4.34 -17.16 2.98
N LEU A 184 4.67 -17.01 1.69
CA LEU A 184 5.41 -15.86 1.18
C LEU A 184 4.60 -14.59 1.42
N GLY A 185 5.29 -13.49 1.74
CA GLY A 185 4.67 -12.19 2.01
C GLY A 185 4.14 -12.01 3.43
N LEU A 186 3.94 -13.08 4.21
CA LEU A 186 3.55 -12.95 5.62
C LEU A 186 4.76 -12.69 6.52
N PHE A 187 4.55 -11.90 7.57
CA PHE A 187 5.57 -11.55 8.54
C PHE A 187 5.09 -11.76 9.98
N GLU A 188 6.00 -12.00 10.89
CA GLU A 188 5.76 -11.97 12.33
C GLU A 188 6.31 -10.66 12.88
N GLY A 189 5.47 -9.91 13.62
CA GLY A 189 5.89 -8.60 14.10
C GLY A 189 4.79 -7.81 14.77
N ARG A 190 4.80 -6.50 14.55
CA ARG A 190 3.83 -5.55 15.12
C ARG A 190 3.25 -4.65 14.03
N MET A 191 2.03 -4.24 14.24
CA MET A 191 1.30 -3.23 13.48
C MET A 191 0.88 -2.13 14.43
N PHE A 192 0.95 -0.88 13.98
CA PHE A 192 0.58 0.29 14.75
C PHE A 192 -0.47 1.09 13.99
N LEU A 193 -1.63 1.25 14.60
CA LEU A 193 -2.74 2.03 14.06
C LEU A 193 -2.90 3.33 14.85
N ASP A 194 -3.16 4.42 14.16
CA ASP A 194 -3.46 5.70 14.79
C ASP A 194 -4.69 5.57 15.70
N ALA A 195 -4.57 6.03 16.95
CA ALA A 195 -5.61 5.86 17.94
C ALA A 195 -6.85 6.74 17.69
N PHE A 196 -6.77 7.73 16.81
CA PHE A 196 -7.87 8.67 16.57
C PHE A 196 -8.61 8.43 15.24
N ASN A 197 -7.91 7.92 14.23
CA ASN A 197 -8.51 7.69 12.90
C ASN A 197 -8.38 6.25 12.39
N GLY A 198 -7.68 5.37 13.11
CA GLY A 198 -7.51 3.96 12.73
C GLY A 198 -6.59 3.72 11.52
N SER A 199 -5.94 4.75 10.98
CA SER A 199 -5.03 4.57 9.85
C SER A 199 -3.76 3.83 10.25
N LEU A 200 -3.15 3.11 9.28
CA LEU A 200 -1.89 2.42 9.49
C LEU A 200 -0.75 3.42 9.56
N VAL A 201 -0.01 3.41 10.66
CA VAL A 201 1.16 4.28 10.90
C VAL A 201 2.45 3.53 10.61
N ARG A 202 2.59 2.30 11.13
CA ARG A 202 3.81 1.51 10.98
C ARG A 202 3.53 0.01 11.02
N ASN A 203 4.26 -0.74 10.20
CA ASN A 203 4.46 -2.17 10.35
C ASN A 203 5.94 -2.43 10.60
N GLU A 204 6.25 -3.38 11.47
CA GLU A 204 7.62 -3.85 11.67
C GLU A 204 7.65 -5.34 11.97
N GLY A 205 8.73 -6.00 11.56
CA GLY A 205 8.85 -7.43 11.82
C GLY A 205 9.84 -8.14 10.94
N ARG A 206 9.62 -9.45 10.83
CA ARG A 206 10.45 -10.33 10.01
C ARG A 206 9.59 -11.23 9.13
N LEU A 207 10.03 -11.52 7.92
CA LEU A 207 9.35 -12.47 7.05
C LEU A 207 9.40 -13.87 7.66
N VAL A 208 8.25 -14.58 7.67
CA VAL A 208 8.17 -15.96 8.18
C VAL A 208 8.68 -16.98 7.16
N ARG A 209 8.70 -16.60 5.88
CA ARG A 209 9.27 -17.36 4.78
C ARG A 209 10.03 -16.42 3.86
N THR A 210 11.30 -16.70 3.66
CA THR A 210 12.12 -15.97 2.70
C THR A 210 11.82 -16.45 1.28
N PRO A 211 11.75 -15.53 0.32
CA PRO A 211 11.39 -15.86 -1.06
C PRO A 211 12.46 -16.62 -1.82
N SER A 212 13.68 -16.64 -1.30
CA SER A 212 14.81 -17.33 -1.91
C SER A 212 15.62 -18.09 -0.86
N PHE A 213 16.18 -19.24 -1.25
CA PHE A 213 17.08 -20.01 -0.40
C PHE A 213 18.37 -19.26 -0.02
N ALA A 214 18.78 -18.26 -0.80
CA ALA A 214 19.96 -17.45 -0.49
C ALA A 214 19.71 -16.39 0.59
N LEU A 215 18.46 -16.10 0.91
CA LEU A 215 18.10 -15.25 2.03
C LEU A 215 17.91 -16.08 3.29
N LYS A 216 18.63 -15.74 4.35
CA LYS A 216 18.49 -16.39 5.67
C LYS A 216 17.41 -15.72 6.51
N LYS A 217 17.39 -14.41 6.52
CA LYS A 217 16.50 -13.61 7.37
C LYS A 217 16.26 -12.25 6.70
N VAL A 218 15.04 -11.75 6.80
CA VAL A 218 14.68 -10.40 6.38
C VAL A 218 13.88 -9.76 7.50
N GLU A 219 14.36 -8.62 8.00
CA GLU A 219 13.70 -7.76 8.97
C GLU A 219 13.38 -6.44 8.29
N PHE A 220 12.27 -5.81 8.68
CA PHE A 220 11.86 -4.56 8.07
C PHE A 220 11.05 -3.68 9.03
N THR A 221 11.04 -2.40 8.72
CA THR A 221 10.13 -1.37 9.25
C THR A 221 9.54 -0.62 8.07
N GLN A 222 8.23 -0.40 8.11
CA GLN A 222 7.47 0.31 7.07
C GLN A 222 6.65 1.40 7.71
N ASP A 223 6.88 2.63 7.32
CA ASP A 223 6.14 3.81 7.74
C ASP A 223 5.14 4.23 6.67
N TYR A 224 3.98 4.66 7.11
CA TYR A 224 2.87 5.03 6.25
C TYR A 224 2.46 6.48 6.45
N MET A 225 1.77 7.03 5.45
CA MET A 225 1.17 8.35 5.50
C MET A 225 -0.22 8.35 4.89
N ASP A 226 -1.08 9.19 5.42
CA ASP A 226 -2.42 9.39 4.88
C ASP A 226 -2.40 10.52 3.84
N ILE A 227 -3.01 10.28 2.69
CA ILE A 227 -3.20 11.27 1.62
C ILE A 227 -4.67 11.21 1.19
N GLY A 228 -5.45 12.19 1.61
CA GLY A 228 -6.89 12.15 1.47
C GLY A 228 -7.48 10.93 2.20
N PRO A 229 -8.33 10.12 1.55
CA PRO A 229 -8.95 8.95 2.18
C PRO A 229 -8.08 7.69 2.15
N PHE A 230 -6.86 7.76 1.63
CA PHE A 230 -6.00 6.61 1.38
C PHE A 230 -4.73 6.66 2.22
N THR A 231 -4.24 5.48 2.61
CA THR A 231 -2.96 5.31 3.31
C THR A 231 -1.91 4.74 2.37
N PHE A 232 -0.76 5.42 2.27
CA PHE A 232 0.33 5.05 1.38
C PHE A 232 1.61 4.76 2.14
N LEU A 233 2.44 3.89 1.56
CA LEU A 233 3.78 3.62 2.05
C LEU A 233 4.66 4.86 1.85
N LYS A 234 5.21 5.37 2.96
CA LYS A 234 6.14 6.50 2.98
C LYS A 234 7.59 6.04 2.90
N HIS A 235 7.95 5.12 3.77
CA HIS A 235 9.32 4.63 3.89
C HIS A 235 9.33 3.13 4.23
N THR A 236 10.27 2.41 3.65
CA THR A 236 10.63 1.05 4.07
C THR A 236 12.11 0.98 4.33
N HIS A 237 12.47 0.55 5.53
CA HIS A 237 13.82 0.14 5.88
C HIS A 237 13.85 -1.38 6.00
N SER A 238 14.78 -2.05 5.30
CA SER A 238 14.92 -3.50 5.33
C SER A 238 16.36 -3.94 5.52
N VAL A 239 16.57 -4.93 6.37
CA VAL A 239 17.86 -5.58 6.56
C VAL A 239 17.72 -7.06 6.25
N ALA A 240 18.46 -7.51 5.25
CA ALA A 240 18.54 -8.92 4.89
C ALA A 240 19.91 -9.52 5.25
N ARG A 241 19.89 -10.76 5.74
CA ARG A 241 21.09 -11.59 5.79
C ARG A 241 21.04 -12.61 4.66
N THR A 242 22.07 -12.61 3.84
CA THR A 242 22.20 -13.52 2.71
C THR A 242 23.24 -14.60 2.99
N ARG A 243 23.26 -15.65 2.17
CA ARG A 243 24.25 -16.73 2.27
C ARG A 243 25.54 -16.42 1.51
N LEU A 244 25.48 -15.50 0.53
CA LEU A 244 26.55 -15.32 -0.46
C LEU A 244 27.24 -13.95 -0.35
N ILE A 245 26.49 -12.88 -0.09
CA ILE A 245 27.00 -11.51 -0.06
C ILE A 245 26.86 -10.83 1.31
N GLY A 246 26.59 -11.63 2.36
CA GLY A 246 26.51 -11.12 3.72
C GLY A 246 25.25 -10.28 3.99
N ARG A 247 25.42 -9.11 4.57
CA ARG A 247 24.34 -8.19 4.93
C ARG A 247 23.98 -7.30 3.74
N ALA A 248 22.67 -7.08 3.55
CA ALA A 248 22.15 -6.10 2.63
C ALA A 248 21.15 -5.19 3.37
N THR A 249 21.32 -3.89 3.22
CA THR A 249 20.37 -2.88 3.72
C THR A 249 19.71 -2.20 2.54
N VAL A 250 18.40 -2.05 2.58
CA VAL A 250 17.62 -1.40 1.53
C VAL A 250 16.67 -0.41 2.17
N ASP A 251 16.72 0.83 1.74
CA ASP A 251 15.81 1.90 2.08
C ASP A 251 15.03 2.33 0.85
N VAL A 252 13.71 2.43 0.96
CA VAL A 252 12.83 2.90 -0.11
C VAL A 252 11.98 4.04 0.43
N TYR A 253 12.11 5.21 -0.16
CA TYR A 253 11.32 6.39 0.15
C TYR A 253 10.36 6.67 -0.99
N ASN A 254 9.08 6.90 -0.66
CA ASN A 254 8.07 7.34 -1.61
C ASN A 254 7.54 8.71 -1.20
N SER A 255 7.46 9.61 -2.16
CA SER A 255 6.97 10.99 -1.99
C SER A 255 6.16 11.44 -3.20
N ASP A 256 5.64 12.67 -3.15
CA ASP A 256 4.98 13.35 -4.27
C ASP A 256 3.85 12.54 -4.91
N TYR A 257 3.05 11.87 -4.07
CA TYR A 257 1.90 11.14 -4.54
C TYR A 257 0.89 12.10 -5.20
N ARG A 258 0.50 11.80 -6.44
CA ARG A 258 -0.51 12.53 -7.19
C ARG A 258 -1.53 11.57 -7.75
N PHE A 259 -2.79 11.93 -7.64
CA PHE A 259 -3.87 11.17 -8.24
C PHE A 259 -4.17 11.68 -9.65
N PRO A 260 -4.54 10.81 -10.60
CA PRO A 260 -5.04 11.28 -11.87
C PRO A 260 -6.26 12.18 -11.61
N SER A 261 -6.27 13.38 -12.19
CA SER A 261 -7.47 14.18 -12.25
C SER A 261 -8.56 13.34 -12.90
N ALA A 262 -9.80 13.38 -12.38
CA ALA A 262 -10.92 12.77 -13.06
C ALA A 262 -10.89 13.22 -14.53
N PRO A 263 -11.10 12.32 -15.53
CA PRO A 263 -11.21 12.77 -16.90
C PRO A 263 -12.24 13.88 -16.92
N PRO A 264 -11.98 15.01 -17.62
CA PRO A 264 -13.00 16.02 -17.81
C PRO A 264 -14.23 15.28 -18.30
N ASP A 265 -15.35 15.44 -17.61
CA ASP A 265 -16.62 14.79 -17.91
C ASP A 265 -16.74 14.69 -19.41
N ALA A 266 -16.92 13.48 -19.94
CA ALA A 266 -17.17 13.28 -21.35
C ALA A 266 -18.35 14.19 -21.66
N VAL A 267 -18.12 15.23 -22.44
CA VAL A 267 -19.13 16.15 -22.91
C VAL A 267 -20.21 15.26 -23.50
N VAL A 268 -21.31 15.15 -22.77
CA VAL A 268 -22.50 14.43 -23.22
C VAL A 268 -22.82 15.04 -24.56
N GLY A 269 -22.59 14.28 -25.63
CA GLY A 269 -22.79 14.74 -26.99
C GLY A 269 -24.14 15.37 -27.11
N GLN A 270 -24.15 16.65 -27.42
CA GLN A 270 -25.34 17.31 -27.97
C GLN A 270 -25.76 16.50 -29.18
N ALA A 271 -26.82 15.74 -29.01
CA ALA A 271 -27.52 15.14 -30.13
C ALA A 271 -27.86 16.27 -31.10
N LEU A 272 -27.23 16.27 -32.27
CA LEU A 272 -27.64 17.08 -33.41
C LEU A 272 -29.09 16.72 -33.69
N ALA A 273 -29.97 17.70 -33.48
CA ALA A 273 -31.34 17.63 -33.95
C ALA A 273 -31.35 17.38 -35.48
N PRO A 274 -32.20 16.51 -35.99
CA PRO A 274 -32.32 16.34 -37.42
C PRO A 274 -32.85 17.65 -38.03
N THR A 275 -32.09 18.18 -38.96
CA THR A 275 -32.53 19.30 -39.82
C THR A 275 -33.55 18.74 -40.82
N ASP A 276 -34.81 19.09 -40.63
CA ASP A 276 -35.83 18.92 -41.67
C ASP A 276 -35.52 19.90 -42.81
N ALA A 277 -35.11 19.35 -43.91
CA ALA A 277 -35.07 20.07 -45.19
C ALA A 277 -35.27 19.06 -46.30
N ASP A 278 -36.51 18.91 -46.72
CA ASP A 278 -36.82 18.73 -48.14
C ASP A 278 -38.31 18.96 -48.37
N THR A 279 -38.62 20.14 -48.89
CA THR A 279 -39.85 20.42 -49.62
C THR A 279 -39.44 20.77 -51.04
N PRO A 280 -39.82 20.01 -52.09
CA PRO A 280 -39.58 20.38 -53.46
C PRO A 280 -40.62 21.39 -53.93
N PRO A 281 -40.25 22.34 -54.80
CA PRO A 281 -41.22 23.23 -55.45
C PRO A 281 -41.88 22.58 -56.65
N ASP A 282 -43.10 22.99 -56.90
CA ASP A 282 -43.95 22.73 -58.11
C ASP A 282 -43.28 23.05 -59.43
#